data_475b175f854452258ec2a14b1d0e8528
#
_entry.id   475b175f854452258ec2a14b1d0e8528
#
_cell.length_a   1.000
_cell.length_b   1.000
_cell.length_c   1.000
_cell.angle_alpha   90.00
_cell.angle_beta   90.00
_cell.angle_gamma   90.00
#
_symmetry.space_group_name_H-M   'P 1'
#
loop_
_entity.id
_entity.type
_entity.pdbx_description
1 polymer ?
#
loop_
_entity_poly.entity_id
_entity_poly.type
_entity_poly.pdbx_seq_one_letter_code
_entity_poly.pdbx_strand_id
1 'polypeptide(L)'
;MEPVSKEEFLQKLEQARKCRTGLESLCLHDADISGADFSGLDCQWWDMKNVRLDGCDFEGATIANGKFENCSFVGASFRNAGLQGADLRNADLTGIDLRGGNVYSAWLEGARLDGIIQDESTRYFRLRCPETGAFIGYKKCYEDRVVMLLIPAEAKRVSATNNACRCDK
;
A
#
# COMPACT_ATOMS: atom_id res chain seq x y z
N MET A 1 9.25 -2.85 -19.13
CA MET A 1 10.65 -2.56 -18.74
C MET A 1 11.30 -3.91 -18.53
N GLU A 2 12.56 -4.11 -18.90
CA GLU A 2 13.23 -5.38 -18.60
C GLU A 2 13.67 -5.41 -17.13
N PRO A 3 13.50 -6.56 -16.44
CA PRO A 3 13.91 -6.69 -15.05
C PRO A 3 15.45 -6.67 -14.92
N VAL A 4 15.94 -5.97 -13.90
CA VAL A 4 17.38 -6.00 -13.55
C VAL A 4 17.68 -7.23 -12.69
N SER A 5 18.95 -7.63 -12.62
CA SER A 5 19.35 -8.67 -11.67
C SER A 5 19.28 -8.18 -10.23
N LYS A 6 19.19 -9.11 -9.26
CA LYS A 6 19.23 -8.77 -7.83
C LYS A 6 20.50 -7.97 -7.48
N GLU A 7 21.64 -8.41 -8.00
CA GLU A 7 22.94 -7.77 -7.75
C GLU A 7 22.95 -6.33 -8.28
N GLU A 8 22.46 -6.12 -9.49
CA GLU A 8 22.34 -4.79 -10.08
C GLU A 8 21.38 -3.91 -9.29
N PHE A 9 20.24 -4.46 -8.84
CA PHE A 9 19.27 -3.75 -8.01
C PHE A 9 19.93 -3.28 -6.70
N LEU A 10 20.65 -4.17 -6.00
CA LEU A 10 21.32 -3.83 -4.74
C LEU A 10 22.42 -2.79 -4.93
N GLN A 11 23.16 -2.83 -6.04
CA GLN A 11 24.14 -1.79 -6.39
C GLN A 11 23.47 -0.43 -6.61
N LYS A 12 22.34 -0.40 -7.32
CA LYS A 12 21.55 0.83 -7.52
C LYS A 12 21.02 1.37 -6.19
N LEU A 13 20.55 0.49 -5.31
CA LEU A 13 20.09 0.87 -3.96
C LEU A 13 21.24 1.51 -3.16
N GLU A 14 22.40 0.88 -3.11
CA GLU A 14 23.56 1.43 -2.41
C GLU A 14 23.98 2.80 -2.96
N GLN A 15 23.99 2.94 -4.28
CA GLN A 15 24.30 4.21 -4.94
C GLN A 15 23.25 5.29 -4.61
N ALA A 16 21.98 4.94 -4.67
CA ALA A 16 20.89 5.88 -4.34
C ALA A 16 20.99 6.41 -2.91
N ARG A 17 21.31 5.53 -1.97
CA ARG A 17 21.51 5.92 -0.56
C ARG A 17 22.73 6.83 -0.38
N LYS A 18 23.84 6.55 -1.05
CA LYS A 18 25.05 7.38 -1.00
C LYS A 18 24.85 8.77 -1.60
N CYS A 19 24.17 8.83 -2.75
CA CYS A 19 23.99 10.08 -3.49
C CYS A 19 22.68 10.80 -3.14
N ARG A 20 21.80 10.22 -2.30
CA ARG A 20 20.45 10.72 -2.02
C ARG A 20 19.64 10.95 -3.30
N THR A 21 19.74 10.03 -4.23
CA THR A 21 18.95 10.01 -5.48
C THR A 21 17.78 9.04 -5.34
N GLY A 22 16.78 9.19 -6.20
CA GLY A 22 15.66 8.25 -6.25
C GLY A 22 16.05 6.93 -6.91
N LEU A 23 15.14 5.97 -6.78
CA LEU A 23 15.18 4.64 -7.39
C LEU A 23 13.95 4.38 -8.26
N GLU A 24 13.40 5.43 -8.85
CA GLU A 24 12.15 5.36 -9.61
C GLU A 24 12.26 4.39 -10.81
N SER A 25 11.13 3.81 -11.17
CA SER A 25 10.96 3.02 -12.40
C SER A 25 11.91 1.82 -12.51
N LEU A 26 12.23 1.14 -11.41
CA LEU A 26 12.98 -0.12 -11.44
C LEU A 26 12.04 -1.32 -11.62
N CYS A 27 12.54 -2.33 -12.29
CA CYS A 27 11.88 -3.60 -12.51
C CYS A 27 12.74 -4.74 -11.94
N LEU A 28 12.16 -5.53 -11.00
CA LEU A 28 12.83 -6.68 -10.39
C LEU A 28 11.82 -7.83 -10.24
N HIS A 29 12.23 -9.03 -10.68
CA HIS A 29 11.40 -10.22 -10.61
C HIS A 29 12.10 -11.37 -9.90
N ASP A 30 11.30 -12.24 -9.27
CA ASP A 30 11.72 -13.52 -8.70
C ASP A 30 12.96 -13.41 -7.77
N ALA A 31 13.00 -12.39 -6.91
CA ALA A 31 14.13 -12.08 -6.05
C ALA A 31 13.74 -11.99 -4.57
N ASP A 32 14.71 -12.22 -3.70
CA ASP A 32 14.60 -11.98 -2.25
C ASP A 32 15.56 -10.85 -1.86
N ILE A 33 14.98 -9.71 -1.46
CA ILE A 33 15.67 -8.52 -0.97
C ILE A 33 15.20 -8.14 0.43
N SER A 34 14.75 -9.15 1.20
CA SER A 34 14.27 -8.97 2.56
C SER A 34 15.27 -8.22 3.44
N GLY A 35 14.77 -7.38 4.33
CA GLY A 35 15.56 -6.57 5.25
C GLY A 35 16.30 -5.39 4.61
N ALA A 36 16.09 -5.11 3.32
CA ALA A 36 16.71 -3.94 2.66
C ALA A 36 16.12 -2.62 3.21
N ASP A 37 16.96 -1.60 3.23
CA ASP A 37 16.62 -0.27 3.72
C ASP A 37 16.36 0.69 2.54
N PHE A 38 15.10 1.06 2.37
CA PHE A 38 14.59 2.02 1.39
C PHE A 38 14.15 3.34 2.05
N SER A 39 14.45 3.55 3.32
CA SER A 39 13.94 4.68 4.08
C SER A 39 14.24 6.03 3.42
N GLY A 40 13.21 6.85 3.27
CA GLY A 40 13.27 8.18 2.67
C GLY A 40 13.57 8.21 1.17
N LEU A 41 13.61 7.07 0.48
CA LEU A 41 13.89 7.03 -0.96
C LEU A 41 12.61 7.23 -1.80
N ASP A 42 12.78 7.77 -2.98
CA ASP A 42 11.78 7.77 -4.03
C ASP A 42 11.88 6.48 -4.85
N CYS A 43 10.89 5.62 -4.69
CA CYS A 43 10.78 4.31 -5.31
C CYS A 43 9.50 4.20 -6.16
N GLN A 44 9.03 5.31 -6.71
CA GLN A 44 7.81 5.33 -7.51
C GLN A 44 7.94 4.49 -8.80
N TRP A 45 6.82 4.02 -9.29
CA TRP A 45 6.71 3.29 -10.56
C TRP A 45 7.52 1.99 -10.62
N TRP A 46 7.84 1.40 -9.49
CA TRP A 46 8.46 0.07 -9.46
C TRP A 46 7.55 -0.98 -10.11
N ASP A 47 8.17 -1.94 -10.81
CA ASP A 47 7.49 -3.12 -11.32
C ASP A 47 8.14 -4.37 -10.71
N MET A 48 7.55 -4.84 -9.61
CA MET A 48 8.04 -5.96 -8.81
C MET A 48 7.09 -7.14 -8.97
N LYS A 49 7.63 -8.30 -9.30
CA LYS A 49 6.85 -9.52 -9.43
C LYS A 49 7.51 -10.68 -8.69
N ASN A 50 6.75 -11.36 -7.83
CA ASN A 50 7.25 -12.47 -7.01
C ASN A 50 8.48 -12.06 -6.17
N VAL A 51 8.56 -10.82 -5.69
CA VAL A 51 9.69 -10.31 -4.92
C VAL A 51 9.38 -10.41 -3.44
N ARG A 52 10.36 -10.83 -2.66
CA ARG A 52 10.29 -10.87 -1.21
C ARG A 52 10.94 -9.62 -0.63
N LEU A 53 10.15 -8.85 0.09
CA LEU A 53 10.51 -7.59 0.73
C LEU A 53 10.20 -7.64 2.25
N ASP A 54 10.26 -8.84 2.82
CA ASP A 54 9.94 -9.04 4.23
C ASP A 54 10.89 -8.27 5.13
N GLY A 55 10.35 -7.59 6.15
CA GLY A 55 11.12 -6.80 7.09
C GLY A 55 11.90 -5.63 6.48
N CYS A 56 11.62 -5.23 5.24
CA CYS A 56 12.21 -4.05 4.63
C CYS A 56 11.78 -2.77 5.35
N ASP A 57 12.65 -1.77 5.36
CA ASP A 57 12.35 -0.44 5.86
C ASP A 57 12.01 0.53 4.73
N PHE A 58 10.75 0.97 4.68
CA PHE A 58 10.24 2.00 3.79
C PHE A 58 9.83 3.27 4.55
N GLU A 59 10.36 3.50 5.77
CA GLU A 59 9.98 4.69 6.52
C GLU A 59 10.23 5.97 5.72
N GLY A 60 9.17 6.77 5.52
CA GLY A 60 9.22 8.01 4.74
C GLY A 60 9.51 7.83 3.24
N ALA A 61 9.61 6.60 2.74
CA ALA A 61 9.77 6.34 1.31
C ALA A 61 8.47 6.58 0.53
N THR A 62 8.55 6.71 -0.79
CA THR A 62 7.38 6.63 -1.66
C THR A 62 7.50 5.49 -2.66
N ILE A 63 6.51 4.60 -2.67
CA ILE A 63 6.34 3.53 -3.66
C ILE A 63 5.09 3.79 -4.53
N ALA A 64 4.70 5.05 -4.66
CA ALA A 64 3.49 5.44 -5.38
C ALA A 64 3.48 4.89 -6.82
N ASN A 65 2.30 4.46 -7.26
CA ASN A 65 2.07 3.89 -8.59
C ASN A 65 2.94 2.66 -8.92
N GLY A 66 3.59 2.06 -7.93
CA GLY A 66 4.33 0.80 -8.11
C GLY A 66 3.39 -0.38 -8.29
N LYS A 67 3.89 -1.45 -8.94
CA LYS A 67 3.21 -2.73 -9.10
C LYS A 67 3.96 -3.78 -8.28
N PHE A 68 3.24 -4.54 -7.47
CA PHE A 68 3.81 -5.52 -6.54
C PHE A 68 3.06 -6.85 -6.64
N GLU A 69 2.99 -7.39 -7.84
CA GLU A 69 2.27 -8.64 -8.10
C GLU A 69 2.90 -9.82 -7.35
N ASN A 70 2.12 -10.47 -6.48
CA ASN A 70 2.54 -11.60 -5.66
C ASN A 70 3.78 -11.30 -4.78
N CYS A 71 3.99 -10.05 -4.39
CA CYS A 71 5.09 -9.69 -3.50
C CYS A 71 4.75 -9.98 -2.04
N SER A 72 5.79 -10.20 -1.22
CA SER A 72 5.67 -10.32 0.22
C SER A 72 6.36 -9.15 0.92
N PHE A 73 5.65 -8.54 1.88
CA PHE A 73 6.13 -7.45 2.71
C PHE A 73 5.97 -7.76 4.21
N VAL A 74 5.97 -9.03 4.57
CA VAL A 74 5.69 -9.46 5.95
C VAL A 74 6.58 -8.71 6.94
N GLY A 75 5.95 -8.00 7.89
CA GLY A 75 6.66 -7.23 8.92
C GLY A 75 7.44 -6.01 8.43
N ALA A 76 7.27 -5.57 7.19
CA ALA A 76 7.92 -4.37 6.67
C ALA A 76 7.40 -3.09 7.36
N SER A 77 8.27 -2.08 7.48
CA SER A 77 7.91 -0.74 7.96
C SER A 77 7.49 0.15 6.79
N PHE A 78 6.27 0.65 6.82
CA PHE A 78 5.76 1.69 5.93
C PHE A 78 5.37 2.96 6.70
N ARG A 79 6.05 3.21 7.82
CA ARG A 79 5.80 4.42 8.62
C ARG A 79 6.03 5.65 7.76
N ASN A 80 5.06 6.56 7.77
CA ASN A 80 5.10 7.79 6.98
C ASN A 80 5.33 7.60 5.47
N ALA A 81 5.16 6.39 4.95
CA ALA A 81 5.40 6.09 3.54
C ALA A 81 4.24 6.52 2.64
N GLY A 82 4.56 6.83 1.38
CA GLY A 82 3.59 7.12 0.32
C GLY A 82 3.32 5.89 -0.56
N LEU A 83 2.11 5.32 -0.46
CA LEU A 83 1.66 4.18 -1.24
C LEU A 83 0.54 4.55 -2.22
N GLN A 84 0.43 5.83 -2.60
CA GLN A 84 -0.67 6.29 -3.44
C GLN A 84 -0.68 5.58 -4.80
N GLY A 85 -1.83 4.99 -5.14
CA GLY A 85 -2.01 4.29 -6.40
C GLY A 85 -1.17 3.01 -6.57
N ALA A 86 -0.50 2.53 -5.51
CA ALA A 86 0.26 1.29 -5.57
C ALA A 86 -0.67 0.09 -5.80
N ASP A 87 -0.29 -0.79 -6.70
CA ASP A 87 -0.98 -2.05 -6.96
C ASP A 87 -0.37 -3.15 -6.08
N LEU A 88 -1.05 -3.43 -4.98
CA LEU A 88 -0.68 -4.41 -3.97
C LEU A 88 -1.62 -5.63 -3.99
N ARG A 89 -2.28 -5.87 -5.11
CA ARG A 89 -3.20 -6.99 -5.25
C ARG A 89 -2.48 -8.31 -5.06
N ASN A 90 -3.10 -9.18 -4.24
CA ASN A 90 -2.57 -10.50 -3.86
C ASN A 90 -1.21 -10.44 -3.13
N ALA A 91 -0.74 -9.27 -2.69
CA ALA A 91 0.47 -9.17 -1.89
C ALA A 91 0.25 -9.64 -0.44
N ASP A 92 1.29 -10.14 0.20
CA ASP A 92 1.27 -10.43 1.63
C ASP A 92 1.76 -9.22 2.42
N LEU A 93 0.83 -8.55 3.09
CA LEU A 93 1.07 -7.36 3.92
C LEU A 93 0.94 -7.69 5.42
N THR A 94 1.11 -8.96 5.79
CA THR A 94 0.96 -9.41 7.18
C THR A 94 1.94 -8.66 8.09
N GLY A 95 1.40 -8.03 9.15
CA GLY A 95 2.20 -7.39 10.19
C GLY A 95 2.94 -6.11 9.78
N ILE A 96 2.65 -5.51 8.63
CA ILE A 96 3.29 -4.24 8.24
C ILE A 96 2.90 -3.09 9.18
N ASP A 97 3.80 -2.12 9.36
CA ASP A 97 3.53 -0.88 10.10
C ASP A 97 3.19 0.27 9.14
N LEU A 98 1.91 0.66 9.10
CA LEU A 98 1.38 1.72 8.24
C LEU A 98 1.18 3.07 8.95
N ARG A 99 1.62 3.25 10.18
CA ARG A 99 1.41 4.51 10.91
C ARG A 99 1.98 5.71 10.17
N GLY A 100 1.19 6.75 9.99
CA GLY A 100 1.53 7.92 9.18
C GLY A 100 1.52 7.71 7.67
N GLY A 101 1.40 6.46 7.21
CA GLY A 101 1.40 6.12 5.79
C GLY A 101 0.17 6.64 5.03
N ASN A 102 0.29 6.77 3.72
CA ASN A 102 -0.77 7.22 2.83
C ASN A 102 -1.08 6.16 1.77
N VAL A 103 -2.22 5.50 1.90
CA VAL A 103 -2.70 4.44 0.99
C VAL A 103 -3.80 4.90 0.04
N TYR A 104 -3.86 6.19 -0.26
CA TYR A 104 -4.87 6.74 -1.18
C TYR A 104 -4.84 6.02 -2.52
N SER A 105 -5.99 5.51 -2.96
CA SER A 105 -6.13 4.76 -4.22
C SER A 105 -5.23 3.52 -4.37
N ALA A 106 -4.61 3.01 -3.31
CA ALA A 106 -3.90 1.75 -3.37
C ALA A 106 -4.87 0.58 -3.60
N TRP A 107 -4.46 -0.38 -4.42
CA TRP A 107 -5.27 -1.56 -4.76
C TRP A 107 -4.86 -2.72 -3.86
N LEU A 108 -5.76 -3.13 -2.97
CA LEU A 108 -5.52 -4.16 -1.95
C LEU A 108 -6.36 -5.42 -2.16
N GLU A 109 -6.91 -5.63 -3.37
CA GLU A 109 -7.73 -6.79 -3.66
C GLU A 109 -6.96 -8.10 -3.50
N GLY A 110 -7.48 -9.00 -2.66
CA GLY A 110 -6.81 -10.27 -2.38
C GLY A 110 -5.55 -10.16 -1.53
N ALA A 111 -5.13 -8.96 -1.12
CA ALA A 111 -3.98 -8.79 -0.23
C ALA A 111 -4.27 -9.36 1.17
N ARG A 112 -3.27 -9.97 1.79
CA ARG A 112 -3.33 -10.39 3.20
C ARG A 112 -3.00 -9.20 4.09
N LEU A 113 -3.89 -8.92 5.03
CA LEU A 113 -3.84 -7.73 5.88
C LEU A 113 -3.81 -8.08 7.38
N ASP A 114 -3.42 -9.31 7.72
CA ASP A 114 -3.41 -9.79 9.09
C ASP A 114 -2.37 -9.03 9.94
N GLY A 115 -2.78 -8.58 11.13
CA GLY A 115 -1.86 -7.94 12.08
C GLY A 115 -1.25 -6.61 11.63
N ILE A 116 -1.83 -5.92 10.64
CA ILE A 116 -1.38 -4.58 10.24
C ILE A 116 -1.43 -3.62 11.43
N ILE A 117 -0.33 -2.90 11.63
CA ILE A 117 -0.23 -1.83 12.63
C ILE A 117 -0.61 -0.50 11.97
N GLN A 118 -1.66 0.12 12.45
CA GLN A 118 -2.16 1.40 11.93
C GLN A 118 -2.76 2.24 13.07
N ASP A 119 -2.85 3.54 12.88
CA ASP A 119 -3.46 4.47 13.84
C ASP A 119 -4.18 5.63 13.11
N GLU A 120 -4.52 6.68 13.84
CA GLU A 120 -5.22 7.84 13.28
C GLU A 120 -4.38 8.64 12.27
N SER A 121 -3.05 8.48 12.29
CA SER A 121 -2.15 9.12 11.34
C SER A 121 -2.12 8.42 9.98
N THR A 122 -2.60 7.15 9.90
CA THR A 122 -2.67 6.39 8.64
C THR A 122 -3.78 6.93 7.76
N ARG A 123 -3.41 7.49 6.61
CA ARG A 123 -4.35 8.20 5.73
C ARG A 123 -5.03 7.23 4.77
N TYR A 124 -6.36 7.35 4.67
CA TYR A 124 -7.22 6.62 3.72
C TYR A 124 -7.35 5.11 3.95
N PHE A 125 -6.71 4.54 4.97
CA PHE A 125 -6.84 3.12 5.31
C PHE A 125 -8.22 2.77 5.89
N ARG A 126 -8.81 3.69 6.65
CA ARG A 126 -10.13 3.53 7.30
C ARG A 126 -11.34 3.82 6.38
N LEU A 127 -11.16 3.84 5.08
CA LEU A 127 -12.29 3.92 4.13
C LEU A 127 -13.10 2.60 4.06
N ARG A 128 -12.76 1.62 4.90
CA ARG A 128 -13.58 0.41 5.09
C ARG A 128 -14.77 0.75 5.98
N CYS A 129 -15.93 0.21 5.62
CA CYS A 129 -17.06 0.19 6.55
C CYS A 129 -16.62 -0.46 7.87
N PRO A 130 -16.93 0.12 9.03
CA PRO A 130 -16.75 -0.56 10.31
C PRO A 130 -17.44 -1.93 10.26
N GLU A 131 -16.85 -2.94 10.86
CA GLU A 131 -17.42 -4.30 10.86
C GLU A 131 -18.75 -4.37 11.62
N THR A 132 -18.91 -3.53 12.62
CA THR A 132 -20.09 -3.48 13.48
C THR A 132 -20.54 -2.05 13.76
N GLY A 133 -21.79 -1.88 14.20
CA GLY A 133 -22.36 -0.58 14.59
C GLY A 133 -22.80 0.31 13.42
N ALA A 134 -23.65 1.28 13.66
CA ALA A 134 -24.04 2.27 12.66
C ALA A 134 -22.90 3.26 12.40
N PHE A 135 -22.78 3.77 11.18
CA PHE A 135 -21.79 4.79 10.85
C PHE A 135 -22.30 5.74 9.77
N ILE A 136 -21.64 6.89 9.63
CA ILE A 136 -21.93 7.85 8.59
C ILE A 136 -20.97 7.63 7.42
N GLY A 137 -21.53 7.31 6.26
CA GLY A 137 -20.80 7.22 4.99
C GLY A 137 -21.05 8.45 4.12
N TYR A 138 -20.10 8.74 3.25
CA TYR A 138 -20.23 9.83 2.27
C TYR A 138 -20.13 9.26 0.87
N LYS A 139 -21.03 9.67 0.00
CA LYS A 139 -21.02 9.29 -1.42
C LYS A 139 -20.91 10.55 -2.29
N LYS A 140 -19.92 10.59 -3.15
CA LYS A 140 -19.85 11.60 -4.21
C LYS A 140 -20.90 11.26 -5.28
N CYS A 141 -21.78 12.21 -5.54
CA CYS A 141 -22.81 12.13 -6.56
C CYS A 141 -22.46 13.05 -7.76
N TYR A 142 -23.32 13.01 -8.78
CA TYR A 142 -23.20 13.91 -9.94
C TYR A 142 -23.14 15.40 -9.53
N GLU A 143 -22.43 16.23 -10.27
CA GLU A 143 -22.22 17.67 -10.02
C GLU A 143 -21.50 17.97 -8.68
N ASP A 144 -20.51 17.15 -8.33
CA ASP A 144 -19.68 17.33 -7.11
C ASP A 144 -20.44 17.39 -5.78
N ARG A 145 -21.70 16.99 -5.77
CA ARG A 145 -22.49 16.86 -4.54
C ARG A 145 -21.97 15.67 -3.72
N VAL A 146 -21.88 15.87 -2.45
CA VAL A 146 -21.58 14.80 -1.46
C VAL A 146 -22.84 14.52 -0.67
N VAL A 147 -23.30 13.28 -0.71
CA VAL A 147 -24.42 12.82 0.10
C VAL A 147 -23.89 12.13 1.34
N MET A 148 -24.37 12.57 2.50
CA MET A 148 -24.10 11.92 3.78
C MET A 148 -25.18 10.85 3.99
N LEU A 149 -24.74 9.63 4.25
CA LEU A 149 -25.63 8.48 4.46
C LEU A 149 -25.41 7.91 5.85
N LEU A 150 -26.48 7.74 6.61
CA LEU A 150 -26.44 6.92 7.81
C LEU A 150 -26.61 5.46 7.40
N ILE A 151 -25.58 4.66 7.63
CA ILE A 151 -25.60 3.22 7.38
C ILE A 151 -25.95 2.53 8.70
N PRO A 152 -27.10 1.85 8.79
CA PRO A 152 -27.54 1.24 10.03
C PRO A 152 -26.66 0.04 10.42
N ALA A 153 -26.69 -0.33 11.70
CA ALA A 153 -25.85 -1.39 12.24
C ALA A 153 -26.08 -2.76 11.60
N GLU A 154 -27.31 -3.03 11.19
CA GLU A 154 -27.76 -4.29 10.57
C GLU A 154 -27.50 -4.38 9.07
N ALA A 155 -27.03 -3.31 8.42
CA ALA A 155 -26.72 -3.34 6.99
C ALA A 155 -25.61 -4.36 6.70
N LYS A 156 -25.83 -5.21 5.71
CA LYS A 156 -24.81 -6.12 5.22
C LYS A 156 -23.69 -5.34 4.53
N ARG A 157 -22.47 -5.54 4.97
CA ARG A 157 -21.31 -4.77 4.56
C ARG A 157 -20.40 -5.61 3.69
N VAL A 158 -20.07 -5.08 2.54
CA VAL A 158 -19.07 -5.67 1.65
C VAL A 158 -18.02 -4.60 1.41
N SER A 159 -16.81 -4.83 1.89
CA SER A 159 -15.66 -3.99 1.58
C SER A 159 -15.34 -4.14 0.11
N ALA A 160 -15.57 -3.11 -0.70
CA ALA A 160 -15.04 -3.09 -2.05
C ALA A 160 -13.56 -2.68 -1.98
N THR A 161 -12.77 -3.31 -2.79
CA THR A 161 -11.30 -3.12 -2.89
C THR A 161 -10.88 -1.80 -3.53
N ASN A 162 -11.79 -1.05 -4.05
CA ASN A 162 -11.61 0.32 -4.49
C ASN A 162 -12.53 1.23 -3.65
N ASN A 163 -12.11 2.41 -3.36
CA ASN A 163 -12.65 3.51 -2.55
C ASN A 163 -14.18 3.60 -2.35
N ALA A 164 -14.92 2.51 -2.48
CA ALA A 164 -16.36 2.45 -2.32
C ALA A 164 -16.76 1.31 -1.38
N CYS A 165 -17.39 1.67 -0.28
CA CYS A 165 -18.10 0.73 0.55
C CYS A 165 -19.45 0.40 -0.12
N ARG A 166 -19.76 -0.87 -0.30
CA ARG A 166 -21.10 -1.31 -0.72
C ARG A 166 -21.90 -1.77 0.48
N CYS A 167 -23.09 -1.22 0.63
CA CYS A 167 -24.07 -1.67 1.60
C CYS A 167 -25.34 -2.08 0.84
N ASP A 168 -26.06 -3.06 1.34
CA ASP A 168 -27.25 -3.64 0.71
C ASP A 168 -28.55 -2.91 1.04
N LYS A 169 -28.51 -1.80 1.76
CA LYS A 169 -29.64 -0.94 2.08
C LYS A 169 -29.28 0.53 2.02
#